data_3807721dc8084976906d222c40cca723
#
_entry.id   3807721dc8084976906d222c40cca723
#
_cell.length_a   1.000
_cell.length_b   1.000
_cell.length_c   1.000
_cell.angle_alpha   90.00
_cell.angle_beta   90.00
_cell.angle_gamma   90.00
#
_symmetry.space_group_name_H-M   'P 1'
#
loop_
_entity.id
_entity.type
_entity.pdbx_description
1 polymer ?
#
loop_
_entity_poly.entity_id
_entity_poly.type
_entity_poly.pdbx_seq_one_letter_code
_entity_poly.pdbx_strand_id
1 'polypeptide(L)'
;MLEGKDIDFTAQLPDEKEYPAALLEKCELLECLSEQEDTRTLLARDRENDRLYVVKCYMAPGPFYDRKEPESLRRLSEAPFPRFAAEYRNENMRCVLREYVEGETLEELAKHTHFSEEDVIRTGMQLCDELTILHSLTPPVIHRDIKPQNVIIRPDGCPVLIDFGISRVVTDQDTDTVPFGTQGFAPPEQYGFAQTDARSDLYSLGILLSWMLTGKAAPLQSADTPLRRALVRCTAFDPRERFGSASQFRKALTQKHSYSPGRRGALWGLLAAGVLCIAIVCALLLPKMGRRKVTFSNPLLDSAVRLNLGLKEGDPLTEDMLPSVTGVYIVADKAYPDPDSFYPAINQWYADGRPVRGDLQTLEELEPMTGLEQVCIVAQELDDISVLAS
;
A
#
# COMPACT_ATOMS: atom_id res chain seq x y z
N MET A 1 -8.41 -0.05 39.70
CA MET A 1 -9.74 -0.72 39.67
C MET A 1 -10.20 -0.68 38.21
N LEU A 2 -9.97 -1.76 37.47
CA LEU A 2 -10.45 -1.92 36.10
C LEU A 2 -11.86 -2.48 36.21
N GLU A 3 -12.89 -1.61 36.17
CA GLU A 3 -14.25 -2.04 36.04
C GLU A 3 -14.56 -2.34 34.57
N GLY A 4 -14.70 -3.62 34.26
CA GLY A 4 -15.75 -4.24 33.50
C GLY A 4 -16.07 -3.68 32.12
N LYS A 5 -15.27 -4.00 31.09
CA LYS A 5 -15.87 -4.40 29.81
C LYS A 5 -16.16 -5.89 29.92
N ASP A 6 -17.43 -6.27 29.93
CA ASP A 6 -17.87 -7.64 29.69
C ASP A 6 -17.41 -8.03 28.29
N ILE A 7 -16.25 -8.70 28.21
CA ILE A 7 -15.77 -9.32 26.98
C ILE A 7 -16.62 -10.59 26.83
N ASP A 8 -17.40 -10.64 25.79
CA ASP A 8 -18.24 -11.82 25.46
C ASP A 8 -17.33 -12.96 25.01
N PHE A 9 -16.97 -13.85 25.97
CA PHE A 9 -16.07 -15.00 25.80
C PHE A 9 -16.73 -16.17 25.03
N THR A 10 -17.37 -15.93 23.89
CA THR A 10 -18.03 -16.99 23.11
C THR A 10 -17.14 -17.61 22.01
N ALA A 11 -15.93 -17.11 21.78
CA ALA A 11 -14.99 -17.79 20.89
C ALA A 11 -14.43 -19.03 21.59
N GLN A 12 -14.82 -20.24 21.15
CA GLN A 12 -14.29 -21.50 21.66
C GLN A 12 -12.77 -21.53 21.50
N LEU A 13 -12.07 -21.64 22.64
CA LEU A 13 -10.65 -21.94 22.62
C LEU A 13 -10.43 -23.26 21.89
N PRO A 14 -9.48 -23.35 20.98
CA PRO A 14 -9.09 -24.60 20.34
C PRO A 14 -8.60 -25.61 21.39
N ASP A 15 -8.65 -26.92 21.08
CA ASP A 15 -8.20 -27.97 21.99
C ASP A 15 -6.77 -27.71 22.47
N GLU A 16 -6.57 -27.50 23.77
CA GLU A 16 -5.27 -27.21 24.38
C GLU A 16 -4.20 -28.24 24.01
N LYS A 17 -4.60 -29.49 23.73
CA LYS A 17 -3.68 -30.59 23.36
C LYS A 17 -2.91 -30.34 22.04
N GLU A 18 -3.39 -29.42 21.21
CA GLU A 18 -2.69 -29.05 19.95
C GLU A 18 -1.45 -28.20 20.23
N TYR A 19 -1.41 -27.46 21.33
CA TYR A 19 -0.36 -26.49 21.61
C TYR A 19 0.89 -27.11 22.25
N PRO A 20 2.07 -26.50 22.07
CA PRO A 20 3.28 -26.94 22.78
C PRO A 20 3.10 -26.99 24.29
N ALA A 21 3.42 -28.11 24.91
CA ALA A 21 3.25 -28.32 26.37
C ALA A 21 3.96 -27.20 27.17
N ALA A 22 5.18 -26.83 26.80
CA ALA A 22 5.92 -25.76 27.46
C ALA A 22 5.25 -24.38 27.38
N LEU A 23 4.44 -24.11 26.35
CA LEU A 23 3.60 -22.91 26.28
C LEU A 23 2.48 -22.97 27.33
N LEU A 24 1.79 -24.10 27.42
CA LEU A 24 0.67 -24.30 28.36
C LEU A 24 1.13 -24.33 29.82
N GLU A 25 2.33 -24.81 30.09
CA GLU A 25 2.96 -24.71 31.40
C GLU A 25 3.21 -23.27 31.82
N LYS A 26 3.65 -22.41 30.84
CA LYS A 26 3.99 -21.01 31.07
C LYS A 26 2.76 -20.12 31.08
N CYS A 27 1.81 -20.33 30.16
CA CYS A 27 0.69 -19.46 29.92
C CYS A 27 -0.66 -20.17 29.99
N GLU A 28 -1.67 -19.45 30.44
CA GLU A 28 -3.08 -19.74 30.27
C GLU A 28 -3.57 -19.06 28.99
N LEU A 29 -4.17 -19.80 28.06
CA LEU A 29 -4.79 -19.28 26.87
C LEU A 29 -6.16 -18.70 27.21
N LEU A 30 -6.44 -17.45 26.88
CA LEU A 30 -7.64 -16.74 27.28
C LEU A 30 -8.67 -16.64 26.16
N GLU A 31 -8.23 -16.24 24.95
CA GLU A 31 -9.10 -15.90 23.84
C GLU A 31 -8.41 -16.12 22.50
N CYS A 32 -9.18 -16.52 21.47
CA CYS A 32 -8.72 -16.54 20.08
C CYS A 32 -9.04 -15.20 19.42
N LEU A 33 -8.01 -14.36 19.24
CA LEU A 33 -8.14 -13.04 18.63
C LEU A 33 -8.32 -13.11 17.10
N SER A 34 -7.75 -14.12 16.45
CA SER A 34 -7.84 -14.31 15.00
C SER A 34 -7.47 -15.75 14.64
N GLU A 35 -8.20 -16.33 13.69
CA GLU A 35 -7.93 -17.65 13.13
C GLU A 35 -7.98 -17.61 11.61
N GLN A 36 -6.96 -18.17 10.98
CA GLN A 36 -6.82 -18.36 9.54
C GLN A 36 -6.34 -19.80 9.30
N GLU A 37 -6.35 -20.25 8.05
CA GLU A 37 -6.00 -21.63 7.67
C GLU A 37 -4.65 -22.08 8.27
N ASP A 38 -3.61 -21.24 8.17
CA ASP A 38 -2.25 -21.57 8.59
C ASP A 38 -1.78 -20.83 9.85
N THR A 39 -2.60 -19.97 10.45
CA THR A 39 -2.20 -19.15 11.59
C THR A 39 -3.33 -18.92 12.59
N ARG A 40 -3.00 -18.92 13.88
CA ARG A 40 -3.88 -18.47 14.97
C ARG A 40 -3.20 -17.42 15.81
N THR A 41 -3.94 -16.42 16.24
CA THR A 41 -3.47 -15.41 17.19
C THR A 41 -4.32 -15.46 18.44
N LEU A 42 -3.68 -15.65 19.57
CA LEU A 42 -4.35 -15.85 20.86
C LEU A 42 -3.91 -14.79 21.85
N LEU A 43 -4.82 -14.44 22.76
CA LEU A 43 -4.49 -13.74 23.99
C LEU A 43 -4.14 -14.80 25.05
N ALA A 44 -3.04 -14.58 25.78
CA ALA A 44 -2.58 -15.47 26.82
C ALA A 44 -2.14 -14.70 28.06
N ARG A 45 -2.19 -15.35 29.22
CA ARG A 45 -1.75 -14.82 30.51
C ARG A 45 -0.61 -15.66 31.06
N ASP A 46 0.47 -15.04 31.46
CA ASP A 46 1.58 -15.70 32.13
C ASP A 46 1.14 -16.14 33.54
N ARG A 47 1.31 -17.44 33.86
CA ARG A 47 0.86 -18.05 35.13
C ARG A 47 1.66 -17.58 36.34
N GLU A 48 2.89 -17.07 36.13
CA GLU A 48 3.77 -16.66 37.22
C GLU A 48 3.60 -15.17 37.61
N ASN A 49 3.37 -14.30 36.62
CA ASN A 49 3.40 -12.84 36.83
C ASN A 49 2.11 -12.12 36.40
N ASP A 50 1.11 -12.88 35.95
CA ASP A 50 -0.22 -12.39 35.51
C ASP A 50 -0.17 -11.38 34.31
N ARG A 51 0.94 -11.31 33.60
CA ARG A 51 1.09 -10.44 32.41
C ARG A 51 0.38 -11.02 31.20
N LEU A 52 -0.19 -10.11 30.41
CA LEU A 52 -0.82 -10.49 29.15
C LEU A 52 0.21 -10.52 28.00
N TYR A 53 0.04 -11.51 27.15
CA TYR A 53 0.84 -11.74 25.95
C TYR A 53 -0.06 -12.07 24.77
N VAL A 54 0.43 -11.80 23.56
CA VAL A 54 -0.14 -12.31 22.31
C VAL A 54 0.70 -13.49 21.85
N VAL A 55 0.06 -14.60 21.57
CA VAL A 55 0.66 -15.81 21.02
C VAL A 55 0.25 -15.95 19.57
N LYS A 56 1.19 -15.84 18.65
CA LYS A 56 0.95 -16.10 17.23
C LYS A 56 1.47 -17.50 16.89
N CYS A 57 0.54 -18.37 16.49
CA CYS A 57 0.82 -19.77 16.17
C CYS A 57 0.80 -19.95 14.65
N TYR A 58 1.81 -20.65 14.12
CA TYR A 58 1.97 -21.00 12.72
C TYR A 58 1.86 -22.52 12.60
N MET A 59 0.95 -23.01 11.76
CA MET A 59 0.72 -24.44 11.55
C MET A 59 1.81 -25.04 10.65
N ALA A 60 2.19 -26.30 10.91
CA ALA A 60 3.09 -27.09 10.08
C ALA A 60 2.33 -28.19 9.34
N PRO A 61 2.67 -28.52 8.07
CA PRO A 61 3.54 -27.75 7.18
C PRO A 61 2.78 -26.56 6.57
N GLY A 62 3.31 -25.36 6.70
CA GLY A 62 2.66 -24.16 6.17
C GLY A 62 3.66 -23.11 5.70
N PRO A 63 3.28 -22.22 4.79
CA PRO A 63 4.18 -21.24 4.19
C PRO A 63 4.72 -20.23 5.19
N PHE A 64 4.12 -20.15 6.38
CA PHE A 64 4.49 -19.24 7.46
C PHE A 64 5.31 -19.88 8.58
N TYR A 65 5.40 -21.23 8.60
CA TYR A 65 6.02 -21.96 9.72
C TYR A 65 7.50 -21.59 9.95
N ASP A 66 8.29 -21.42 8.90
CA ASP A 66 9.74 -21.12 8.98
C ASP A 66 10.07 -19.62 8.85
N ARG A 67 9.09 -18.73 8.97
CA ARG A 67 9.31 -17.30 8.80
C ARG A 67 10.13 -16.66 9.93
N LYS A 68 10.76 -15.52 9.56
CA LYS A 68 11.72 -14.81 10.41
C LYS A 68 11.09 -13.80 11.40
N GLU A 69 9.77 -13.88 11.70
CA GLU A 69 9.13 -12.98 12.66
C GLU A 69 9.87 -12.88 14.01
N PRO A 70 10.27 -14.00 14.65
CA PRO A 70 10.99 -13.91 15.91
C PRO A 70 12.33 -13.20 15.81
N GLU A 71 13.01 -13.32 14.66
CA GLU A 71 14.27 -12.61 14.43
C GLU A 71 14.05 -11.10 14.36
N SER A 72 13.01 -10.65 13.63
CA SER A 72 12.62 -9.25 13.57
C SER A 72 12.27 -8.70 14.95
N LEU A 73 11.42 -9.41 15.69
CA LEU A 73 10.99 -9.02 17.04
C LEU A 73 12.14 -9.00 18.06
N ARG A 74 13.07 -9.96 18.01
CA ARG A 74 14.26 -9.97 18.90
C ARG A 74 15.17 -8.77 18.70
N ARG A 75 15.17 -8.18 17.50
CA ARG A 75 15.95 -6.98 17.18
C ARG A 75 15.26 -5.70 17.64
N LEU A 76 13.96 -5.75 17.99
CA LEU A 76 13.14 -4.65 18.46
C LEU A 76 13.06 -4.68 20.00
N SER A 77 14.19 -4.53 20.67
CA SER A 77 14.29 -4.60 22.13
C SER A 77 13.75 -3.35 22.85
N GLU A 78 13.51 -2.27 22.12
CA GLU A 78 13.08 -0.98 22.65
C GLU A 78 11.67 -0.60 22.18
N ALA A 79 10.94 0.14 23.04
CA ALA A 79 9.66 0.74 22.67
C ALA A 79 9.81 1.57 21.36
N PRO A 80 8.78 1.66 20.49
CA PRO A 80 7.35 1.41 20.79
C PRO A 80 6.82 0.01 20.46
N PHE A 81 7.63 -0.89 19.94
CA PHE A 81 7.16 -2.18 19.41
C PHE A 81 6.87 -3.23 20.52
N PRO A 82 5.95 -4.22 20.25
CA PRO A 82 5.76 -5.33 21.17
C PRO A 82 7.03 -6.16 21.28
N ARG A 83 7.50 -6.40 22.51
CA ARG A 83 8.73 -7.16 22.76
C ARG A 83 8.52 -8.65 22.52
N PHE A 84 9.51 -9.29 21.91
CA PHE A 84 9.60 -10.72 21.87
C PHE A 84 9.80 -11.27 23.29
N ALA A 85 8.98 -12.25 23.68
CA ALA A 85 9.09 -12.90 24.98
C ALA A 85 9.67 -14.32 24.88
N ALA A 86 9.08 -15.18 24.04
CA ALA A 86 9.51 -16.56 23.89
C ALA A 86 9.04 -17.15 22.55
N GLU A 87 9.56 -18.33 22.25
CA GLU A 87 9.12 -19.15 21.12
C GLU A 87 9.00 -20.61 21.60
N TYR A 88 7.88 -21.22 21.27
CA TYR A 88 7.58 -22.62 21.60
C TYR A 88 7.25 -23.40 20.35
N ARG A 89 7.63 -24.67 20.29
CA ARG A 89 7.38 -25.53 19.12
C ARG A 89 6.96 -26.94 19.57
N ASN A 90 6.13 -27.54 18.72
CA ASN A 90 5.92 -28.98 18.67
C ASN A 90 5.97 -29.47 17.22
N GLU A 91 5.58 -30.70 16.94
CA GLU A 91 5.62 -31.28 15.58
C GLU A 91 4.66 -30.57 14.60
N ASN A 92 3.57 -29.99 15.11
CA ASN A 92 2.48 -29.46 14.30
C ASN A 92 2.41 -27.92 14.27
N MET A 93 3.10 -27.26 15.21
CA MET A 93 2.95 -25.81 15.32
C MET A 93 4.16 -25.14 15.97
N ARG A 94 4.35 -23.90 15.55
CA ARG A 94 5.31 -22.94 16.10
C ARG A 94 4.58 -21.75 16.67
N CYS A 95 4.75 -21.47 17.95
CA CYS A 95 4.10 -20.37 18.66
C CYS A 95 5.11 -19.30 19.08
N VAL A 96 4.89 -18.07 18.65
CA VAL A 96 5.69 -16.89 19.00
C VAL A 96 4.94 -16.06 20.02
N LEU A 97 5.53 -15.88 21.19
CA LEU A 97 5.00 -15.12 22.30
C LEU A 97 5.58 -13.70 22.26
N ARG A 98 4.71 -12.70 22.23
CA ARG A 98 5.08 -11.28 22.26
C ARG A 98 4.25 -10.51 23.28
N GLU A 99 4.77 -9.38 23.75
CA GLU A 99 4.07 -8.50 24.68
C GLU A 99 2.70 -8.07 24.12
N TYR A 100 1.69 -8.06 24.99
CA TYR A 100 0.38 -7.51 24.67
C TYR A 100 0.47 -5.98 24.64
N VAL A 101 -0.07 -5.38 23.62
CA VAL A 101 -0.21 -3.93 23.49
C VAL A 101 -1.65 -3.56 23.80
N GLU A 102 -1.86 -2.82 24.89
CA GLU A 102 -3.20 -2.34 25.28
C GLU A 102 -3.67 -1.26 24.30
N GLY A 103 -4.93 -1.36 23.84
CA GLY A 103 -5.55 -0.41 22.93
C GLY A 103 -6.51 -1.07 21.96
N GLU A 104 -7.00 -0.28 21.01
CA GLU A 104 -7.87 -0.75 19.92
C GLU A 104 -7.09 -0.73 18.61
N THR A 105 -7.37 -1.67 17.71
CA THR A 105 -6.84 -1.57 16.35
C THR A 105 -7.43 -0.34 15.65
N LEU A 106 -6.68 0.21 14.72
CA LEU A 106 -7.17 1.35 13.93
C LEU A 106 -8.43 1.00 13.14
N GLU A 107 -8.60 -0.27 12.77
CA GLU A 107 -9.82 -0.79 12.15
C GLU A 107 -11.02 -0.78 13.09
N GLU A 108 -10.85 -1.21 14.33
CA GLU A 108 -11.92 -1.17 15.34
C GLU A 108 -12.27 0.26 15.71
N LEU A 109 -11.27 1.10 15.92
CA LEU A 109 -11.47 2.52 16.23
C LEU A 109 -12.27 3.23 15.13
N ALA A 110 -12.03 2.90 13.87
CA ALA A 110 -12.74 3.48 12.72
C ALA A 110 -14.25 3.14 12.67
N LYS A 111 -14.69 2.08 13.34
CA LYS A 111 -16.12 1.72 13.39
C LYS A 111 -16.96 2.75 14.16
N HIS A 112 -16.34 3.51 15.08
CA HIS A 112 -17.03 4.47 15.95
C HIS A 112 -16.36 5.85 16.02
N THR A 113 -15.28 6.07 15.24
CA THR A 113 -14.55 7.34 15.20
C THR A 113 -14.31 7.77 13.76
N HIS A 114 -14.54 9.05 13.48
CA HIS A 114 -14.13 9.68 12.23
C HIS A 114 -12.83 10.45 12.46
N PHE A 115 -11.83 10.19 11.63
CA PHE A 115 -10.52 10.81 11.73
C PHE A 115 -10.51 12.19 11.05
N SER A 116 -10.06 13.21 11.78
CA SER A 116 -9.75 14.52 11.21
C SER A 116 -8.40 14.50 10.46
N GLU A 117 -8.15 15.50 9.61
CA GLU A 117 -6.81 15.66 8.99
C GLU A 117 -5.69 15.77 10.05
N GLU A 118 -5.99 16.36 11.21
CA GLU A 118 -5.03 16.48 12.33
C GLU A 118 -4.71 15.12 12.94
N ASP A 119 -5.70 14.24 13.09
CA ASP A 119 -5.50 12.87 13.56
C ASP A 119 -4.65 12.07 12.57
N VAL A 120 -4.92 12.20 11.27
CA VAL A 120 -4.16 11.55 10.21
C VAL A 120 -2.70 12.02 10.21
N ILE A 121 -2.46 13.32 10.32
CA ILE A 121 -1.11 13.88 10.39
C ILE A 121 -0.38 13.36 11.63
N ARG A 122 -1.03 13.41 12.80
CA ARG A 122 -0.45 12.95 14.07
C ARG A 122 -0.07 11.47 14.01
N THR A 123 -1.00 10.61 13.60
CA THR A 123 -0.77 9.17 13.45
C THR A 123 0.33 8.90 12.43
N GLY A 124 0.27 9.57 11.27
CA GLY A 124 1.28 9.42 10.22
C GLY A 124 2.68 9.82 10.67
N MET A 125 2.82 10.89 11.47
CA MET A 125 4.12 11.31 12.01
C MET A 125 4.71 10.26 12.95
N GLN A 126 3.90 9.73 13.87
CA GLN A 126 4.33 8.73 14.85
C GLN A 126 4.70 7.41 14.17
N LEU A 127 3.91 6.94 13.21
CA LEU A 127 4.25 5.77 12.41
C LEU A 127 5.52 5.98 11.55
N CYS A 128 5.76 7.19 11.05
CA CYS A 128 7.03 7.51 10.39
C CYS A 128 8.23 7.43 11.36
N ASP A 129 8.05 7.79 12.63
CA ASP A 129 9.10 7.64 13.64
C ASP A 129 9.39 6.16 13.90
N GLU A 130 8.37 5.32 14.01
CA GLU A 130 8.51 3.86 14.11
C GLU A 130 9.22 3.24 12.89
N LEU A 131 8.79 3.58 11.68
CA LEU A 131 9.43 3.11 10.45
C LEU A 131 10.88 3.60 10.35
N THR A 132 11.19 4.79 10.85
CA THR A 132 12.58 5.27 10.89
C THR A 132 13.45 4.36 11.76
N ILE A 133 12.94 3.86 12.88
CA ILE A 133 13.65 2.89 13.74
C ILE A 133 13.87 1.59 12.96
N LEU A 134 12.81 1.00 12.37
CA LEU A 134 12.90 -0.26 11.63
C LEU A 134 13.90 -0.20 10.47
N HIS A 135 13.82 0.87 9.68
CA HIS A 135 14.64 1.05 8.49
C HIS A 135 16.10 1.42 8.82
N SER A 136 16.39 1.91 10.04
CA SER A 136 17.74 2.23 10.50
C SER A 136 18.51 1.04 11.08
N LEU A 137 17.84 -0.09 11.32
CA LEU A 137 18.49 -1.31 11.80
C LEU A 137 19.50 -1.81 10.76
N THR A 138 20.50 -2.53 11.21
CA THR A 138 21.54 -3.12 10.34
C THR A 138 21.54 -4.63 10.51
N PRO A 139 21.12 -5.39 9.48
CA PRO A 139 20.41 -4.96 8.26
C PRO A 139 19.01 -4.38 8.53
N PRO A 140 18.45 -3.57 7.61
CA PRO A 140 17.13 -2.97 7.79
C PRO A 140 16.01 -4.01 7.92
N VAL A 141 14.95 -3.66 8.65
CA VAL A 141 13.71 -4.45 8.73
C VAL A 141 12.61 -3.69 7.98
N ILE A 142 12.00 -4.36 7.02
CA ILE A 142 10.83 -3.86 6.27
C ILE A 142 9.61 -4.58 6.80
N HIS A 143 8.57 -3.83 7.19
CA HIS A 143 7.36 -4.38 7.85
C HIS A 143 6.47 -5.15 6.89
N ARG A 144 6.19 -4.61 5.70
CA ARG A 144 5.44 -5.21 4.57
C ARG A 144 3.94 -5.41 4.76
N ASP A 145 3.39 -5.26 5.96
CA ASP A 145 1.96 -5.45 6.23
C ASP A 145 1.36 -4.32 7.07
N ILE A 146 1.60 -3.07 6.64
CA ILE A 146 1.02 -1.89 7.27
C ILE A 146 -0.43 -1.74 6.80
N LYS A 147 -1.37 -1.93 7.72
CA LYS A 147 -2.81 -1.87 7.50
C LYS A 147 -3.54 -1.56 8.81
N PRO A 148 -4.84 -1.20 8.79
CA PRO A 148 -5.58 -0.81 10.01
C PRO A 148 -5.59 -1.86 11.12
N GLN A 149 -5.61 -3.15 10.76
CA GLN A 149 -5.59 -4.26 11.71
C GLN A 149 -4.25 -4.40 12.45
N ASN A 150 -3.17 -3.90 11.85
CA ASN A 150 -1.81 -4.04 12.36
C ASN A 150 -1.28 -2.76 13.02
N VAL A 151 -2.17 -1.78 13.31
CA VAL A 151 -1.87 -0.57 14.08
C VAL A 151 -2.80 -0.52 15.29
N ILE A 152 -2.26 -0.59 16.50
CA ILE A 152 -3.02 -0.39 17.74
C ILE A 152 -2.86 1.06 18.18
N ILE A 153 -3.97 1.72 18.50
CA ILE A 153 -3.98 3.02 19.14
C ILE A 153 -4.08 2.79 20.64
N ARG A 154 -3.04 3.14 21.37
CA ARG A 154 -3.00 3.02 22.83
C ARG A 154 -3.92 4.04 23.51
N PRO A 155 -4.23 3.86 24.82
CA PRO A 155 -5.05 4.82 25.58
C PRO A 155 -4.46 6.24 25.63
N ASP A 156 -3.14 6.38 25.47
CA ASP A 156 -2.44 7.68 25.36
C ASP A 156 -2.53 8.31 23.96
N GLY A 157 -3.19 7.64 23.00
CA GLY A 157 -3.35 8.07 21.62
C GLY A 157 -2.15 7.78 20.73
N CYS A 158 -1.14 7.07 21.22
CA CYS A 158 0.03 6.68 20.43
C CYS A 158 -0.25 5.42 19.59
N PRO A 159 -0.01 5.44 18.27
CA PRO A 159 -0.06 4.24 17.45
C PRO A 159 1.12 3.33 17.78
N VAL A 160 0.93 2.03 17.57
CA VAL A 160 1.97 1.00 17.67
C VAL A 160 1.79 0.02 16.53
N LEU A 161 2.81 -0.17 15.71
CA LEU A 161 2.85 -1.22 14.71
C LEU A 161 3.00 -2.58 15.39
N ILE A 162 2.13 -3.49 14.99
CA ILE A 162 2.13 -4.87 15.44
C ILE A 162 2.21 -5.81 14.24
N ASP A 163 2.47 -7.10 14.47
CA ASP A 163 2.47 -8.16 13.46
C ASP A 163 3.59 -8.09 12.43
N PHE A 164 4.73 -8.63 12.81
CA PHE A 164 5.93 -8.76 11.98
C PHE A 164 5.99 -10.09 11.19
N GLY A 165 4.85 -10.79 11.03
CA GLY A 165 4.77 -12.13 10.43
C GLY A 165 5.27 -12.24 9.00
N ILE A 166 5.19 -11.17 8.21
CA ILE A 166 5.76 -11.12 6.86
C ILE A 166 6.89 -10.09 6.71
N SER A 167 7.39 -9.56 7.83
CA SER A 167 8.52 -8.63 7.80
C SER A 167 9.76 -9.26 7.19
N ARG A 168 10.58 -8.42 6.56
CA ARG A 168 11.83 -8.84 5.93
C ARG A 168 13.03 -8.14 6.56
N VAL A 169 14.01 -8.95 6.95
CA VAL A 169 15.36 -8.46 7.20
C VAL A 169 16.09 -8.43 5.86
N VAL A 170 16.49 -7.25 5.41
CA VAL A 170 17.15 -7.09 4.08
C VAL A 170 18.55 -7.68 4.13
N THR A 171 18.78 -8.74 3.35
CA THR A 171 20.11 -9.35 3.15
C THR A 171 20.42 -9.41 1.66
N ASP A 172 21.71 -9.38 1.29
CA ASP A 172 22.14 -9.37 -0.12
C ASP A 172 21.77 -10.65 -0.90
N GLN A 173 21.31 -11.70 -0.21
CA GLN A 173 21.04 -13.02 -0.80
C GLN A 173 19.55 -13.33 -0.96
N ASP A 174 18.66 -12.56 -0.37
CA ASP A 174 17.22 -12.85 -0.38
C ASP A 174 16.52 -12.11 -1.52
N THR A 175 15.98 -12.83 -2.49
CA THR A 175 15.04 -12.31 -3.49
C THR A 175 13.61 -12.52 -3.04
N ASP A 176 12.72 -11.56 -3.29
CA ASP A 176 11.29 -11.72 -3.06
C ASP A 176 10.73 -12.74 -4.07
N THR A 177 10.52 -13.98 -3.63
CA THR A 177 10.12 -15.10 -4.49
C THR A 177 8.62 -15.38 -4.49
N VAL A 178 7.86 -14.79 -3.58
CA VAL A 178 6.42 -15.03 -3.42
C VAL A 178 5.70 -13.70 -3.19
N PRO A 179 4.59 -13.42 -3.89
CA PRO A 179 3.76 -12.25 -3.62
C PRO A 179 3.15 -12.35 -2.22
N PHE A 180 3.32 -11.32 -1.41
CA PHE A 180 2.72 -11.22 -0.09
C PHE A 180 2.19 -9.81 0.11
N GLY A 181 1.06 -9.68 0.80
CA GLY A 181 0.52 -8.40 1.21
C GLY A 181 -0.99 -8.43 1.31
N THR A 182 -1.52 -7.49 2.06
CA THR A 182 -2.97 -7.32 2.19
C THR A 182 -3.50 -6.51 1.03
N GLN A 183 -4.51 -7.06 0.36
CA GLN A 183 -5.18 -6.40 -0.77
C GLN A 183 -5.53 -4.94 -0.44
N GLY A 184 -5.21 -4.04 -1.36
CA GLY A 184 -5.47 -2.60 -1.24
C GLY A 184 -4.38 -1.82 -0.49
N PHE A 185 -3.61 -2.44 0.41
CA PHE A 185 -2.55 -1.77 1.18
C PHE A 185 -1.14 -2.09 0.68
N ALA A 186 -0.96 -3.26 0.05
CA ALA A 186 0.34 -3.69 -0.43
C ALA A 186 0.78 -2.88 -1.67
N PRO A 187 2.06 -2.47 -1.72
CA PRO A 187 2.60 -1.74 -2.87
C PRO A 187 2.77 -2.64 -4.08
N PRO A 188 2.83 -2.07 -5.31
CA PRO A 188 2.98 -2.83 -6.55
C PRO A 188 4.14 -3.82 -6.54
N GLU A 189 5.28 -3.45 -5.97
CA GLU A 189 6.47 -4.31 -5.91
C GLU A 189 6.26 -5.59 -5.09
N GLN A 190 5.34 -5.62 -4.12
CA GLN A 190 5.00 -6.84 -3.37
C GLN A 190 4.26 -7.89 -4.21
N TYR A 191 3.73 -7.49 -5.37
CA TYR A 191 3.13 -8.39 -6.36
C TYR A 191 4.14 -8.94 -7.38
N GLY A 192 5.45 -8.75 -7.15
CA GLY A 192 6.51 -9.31 -7.97
C GLY A 192 7.11 -8.37 -9.02
N PHE A 193 6.74 -7.10 -9.03
CA PHE A 193 7.27 -6.12 -10.00
C PHE A 193 8.68 -5.63 -9.67
N ALA A 194 9.09 -5.68 -8.41
CA ALA A 194 10.43 -5.28 -7.97
C ALA A 194 10.77 -5.87 -6.59
N GLN A 195 12.00 -5.65 -6.13
CA GLN A 195 12.40 -5.98 -4.76
C GLN A 195 11.81 -4.97 -3.77
N THR A 196 11.30 -5.45 -2.63
CA THR A 196 10.79 -4.59 -1.55
C THR A 196 11.94 -3.94 -0.79
N ASP A 197 11.80 -2.65 -0.50
CA ASP A 197 12.69 -1.87 0.36
C ASP A 197 11.90 -0.97 1.33
N ALA A 198 12.57 -0.05 2.02
CA ALA A 198 11.95 0.88 2.96
C ALA A 198 10.79 1.69 2.34
N ARG A 199 10.82 1.94 1.04
CA ARG A 199 9.77 2.69 0.32
C ARG A 199 8.49 1.89 0.12
N SER A 200 8.54 0.57 0.27
CA SER A 200 7.35 -0.30 0.28
C SER A 200 6.48 -0.02 1.51
N ASP A 201 7.10 0.12 2.68
CA ASP A 201 6.37 0.51 3.90
C ASP A 201 5.80 1.93 3.81
N LEU A 202 6.50 2.85 3.13
CA LEU A 202 5.98 4.22 2.92
C LEU A 202 4.73 4.23 2.06
N TYR A 203 4.67 3.40 1.01
CA TYR A 203 3.47 3.24 0.20
C TYR A 203 2.29 2.76 1.05
N SER A 204 2.47 1.65 1.78
CA SER A 204 1.43 1.08 2.64
C SER A 204 0.98 2.07 3.72
N LEU A 205 1.90 2.83 4.32
CA LEU A 205 1.56 3.92 5.24
C LEU A 205 0.76 5.02 4.52
N GLY A 206 1.14 5.40 3.30
CA GLY A 206 0.40 6.38 2.49
C GLY A 206 -1.04 5.94 2.22
N ILE A 207 -1.26 4.66 1.89
CA ILE A 207 -2.59 4.07 1.72
C ILE A 207 -3.36 4.05 3.05
N LEU A 208 -2.71 3.67 4.17
CA LEU A 208 -3.34 3.69 5.49
C LEU A 208 -3.86 5.08 5.85
N LEU A 209 -3.05 6.12 5.65
CA LEU A 209 -3.45 7.50 5.93
C LEU A 209 -4.55 7.99 4.96
N SER A 210 -4.52 7.55 3.70
CA SER A 210 -5.58 7.81 2.73
C SER A 210 -6.89 7.13 3.13
N TRP A 211 -6.81 5.89 3.64
CA TRP A 211 -7.94 5.16 4.18
C TRP A 211 -8.53 5.87 5.42
N MET A 212 -7.72 6.38 6.33
CA MET A 212 -8.21 7.16 7.47
C MET A 212 -9.02 8.40 7.04
N LEU A 213 -8.62 9.05 5.92
CA LEU A 213 -9.31 10.23 5.38
C LEU A 213 -10.59 9.90 4.63
N THR A 214 -10.65 8.76 3.95
CA THR A 214 -11.67 8.49 2.93
C THR A 214 -12.49 7.24 3.18
N GLY A 215 -12.07 6.37 4.08
CA GLY A 215 -12.62 5.02 4.27
C GLY A 215 -12.25 4.02 3.16
N LYS A 216 -11.42 4.42 2.17
CA LYS A 216 -11.05 3.57 1.04
C LYS A 216 -9.55 3.26 1.05
N ALA A 217 -9.20 1.98 0.91
CA ALA A 217 -7.83 1.51 0.80
C ALA A 217 -7.31 1.69 -0.65
N ALA A 218 -7.10 2.94 -1.04
CA ALA A 218 -6.66 3.32 -2.38
C ALA A 218 -5.84 4.61 -2.35
N PRO A 219 -4.95 4.84 -3.35
CA PRO A 219 -4.27 6.12 -3.54
C PRO A 219 -5.26 7.27 -3.73
N LEU A 220 -4.92 8.46 -3.22
CA LEU A 220 -5.73 9.65 -3.45
C LEU A 220 -5.53 10.18 -4.86
N GLN A 221 -6.63 10.57 -5.51
CA GLN A 221 -6.59 11.18 -6.86
C GLN A 221 -6.37 12.70 -6.83
N SER A 222 -6.71 13.37 -5.72
CA SER A 222 -6.62 14.82 -5.59
C SER A 222 -5.48 15.21 -4.66
N ALA A 223 -4.67 16.18 -5.09
CA ALA A 223 -3.54 16.75 -4.38
C ALA A 223 -3.75 18.23 -4.00
N ASP A 224 -4.97 18.59 -3.64
CA ASP A 224 -5.41 19.97 -3.36
C ASP A 224 -4.84 20.54 -2.04
N THR A 225 -4.63 19.71 -1.03
CA THR A 225 -4.01 20.12 0.24
C THR A 225 -2.55 19.66 0.36
N PRO A 226 -1.73 20.26 1.25
CA PRO A 226 -0.37 19.77 1.50
C PRO A 226 -0.33 18.30 1.94
N LEU A 227 -1.25 17.89 2.82
CA LEU A 227 -1.39 16.50 3.25
C LEU A 227 -1.65 15.58 2.06
N ARG A 228 -2.68 15.91 1.23
CA ARG A 228 -3.02 15.08 0.08
C ARG A 228 -1.89 14.99 -0.94
N ARG A 229 -1.15 16.09 -1.21
CA ARG A 229 0.07 16.02 -2.05
C ARG A 229 1.14 15.08 -1.49
N ALA A 230 1.34 15.08 -0.17
CA ALA A 230 2.28 14.17 0.46
C ALA A 230 1.83 12.71 0.32
N LEU A 231 0.52 12.43 0.47
CA LEU A 231 -0.06 11.09 0.33
C LEU A 231 0.02 10.60 -1.12
N VAL A 232 -0.35 11.41 -2.11
CA VAL A 232 -0.25 11.08 -3.54
C VAL A 232 1.20 10.72 -3.91
N ARG A 233 2.17 11.55 -3.49
CA ARG A 233 3.58 11.23 -3.72
C ARG A 233 4.01 9.93 -3.02
N CYS A 234 3.54 9.70 -1.79
CA CYS A 234 3.92 8.51 -1.02
C CYS A 234 3.42 7.22 -1.66
N THR A 235 2.25 7.30 -2.32
CA THR A 235 1.59 6.18 -3.00
C THR A 235 1.85 6.13 -4.51
N ALA A 236 2.92 6.81 -5.00
CA ALA A 236 3.34 6.69 -6.39
C ALA A 236 3.66 5.23 -6.75
N PHE A 237 3.32 4.83 -7.97
CA PHE A 237 3.55 3.47 -8.45
C PHE A 237 5.03 3.11 -8.41
N ASP A 238 5.87 3.97 -9.01
CA ASP A 238 7.32 3.79 -8.98
C ASP A 238 7.90 4.16 -7.61
N PRO A 239 8.58 3.24 -6.91
CA PRO A 239 9.24 3.54 -5.64
C PRO A 239 10.24 4.72 -5.72
N ARG A 240 10.81 5.02 -6.91
CA ARG A 240 11.75 6.13 -7.09
C ARG A 240 11.08 7.50 -6.99
N GLU A 241 9.79 7.61 -7.24
CA GLU A 241 9.02 8.85 -7.15
C GLU A 241 8.52 9.12 -5.73
N ARG A 242 8.50 8.10 -4.86
CA ARG A 242 8.11 8.22 -3.46
C ARG A 242 9.15 9.02 -2.66
N PHE A 243 8.90 9.18 -1.37
CA PHE A 243 9.91 9.69 -0.44
C PHE A 243 11.02 8.65 -0.25
N GLY A 244 12.26 9.10 -0.17
CA GLY A 244 13.42 8.22 0.02
C GLY A 244 13.55 7.64 1.42
N SER A 245 12.81 8.20 2.42
CA SER A 245 12.80 7.71 3.80
C SER A 245 11.55 8.14 4.56
N ALA A 246 11.23 7.42 5.66
CA ALA A 246 10.16 7.78 6.58
C ALA A 246 10.34 9.18 7.17
N SER A 247 11.58 9.58 7.48
CA SER A 247 11.88 10.94 7.96
C SER A 247 11.55 12.03 6.94
N GLN A 248 11.72 11.77 5.62
CA GLN A 248 11.32 12.73 4.59
C GLN A 248 9.81 12.82 4.49
N PHE A 249 9.10 11.69 4.53
CA PHE A 249 7.64 11.67 4.52
C PHE A 249 7.07 12.38 5.74
N ARG A 250 7.58 12.12 6.94
CA ARG A 250 7.22 12.83 8.17
C ARG A 250 7.33 14.36 8.04
N LYS A 251 8.42 14.85 7.47
CA LYS A 251 8.60 16.30 7.21
C LYS A 251 7.54 16.85 6.26
N ALA A 252 7.16 16.07 5.24
CA ALA A 252 6.14 16.49 4.27
C ALA A 252 4.75 16.58 4.92
N LEU A 253 4.40 15.66 5.86
CA LEU A 253 3.14 15.70 6.61
C LEU A 253 2.99 16.99 7.46
N THR A 254 4.10 17.56 7.94
CA THR A 254 4.11 18.75 8.82
C THR A 254 4.24 20.08 8.06
N GLN A 255 4.47 20.05 6.76
CA GLN A 255 4.64 21.28 5.98
C GLN A 255 3.32 22.05 5.93
N LYS A 256 3.20 23.06 6.83
CA LYS A 256 2.22 24.12 6.67
C LYS A 256 2.62 24.92 5.43
N HIS A 257 1.82 24.89 4.38
CA HIS A 257 2.03 25.84 3.30
C HIS A 257 1.84 27.27 3.85
N SER A 258 2.93 27.96 3.97
CA SER A 258 2.91 29.41 3.86
C SER A 258 2.47 29.69 2.40
N TYR A 259 1.16 29.89 2.19
CA TYR A 259 0.66 30.48 0.98
C TYR A 259 1.20 31.91 0.97
N SER A 260 2.41 32.07 0.44
CA SER A 260 2.89 33.36 0.01
C SER A 260 2.21 33.59 -1.36
N PRO A 261 1.29 34.54 -1.47
CA PRO A 261 0.82 34.96 -2.78
C PRO A 261 2.01 35.64 -3.46
N GLY A 262 2.85 34.81 -4.07
CA GLY A 262 4.05 35.26 -4.74
C GLY A 262 3.66 36.25 -5.84
N ARG A 263 4.39 37.34 -5.92
CA ARG A 263 4.43 38.38 -6.98
C ARG A 263 4.38 37.85 -8.44
N ARG A 264 4.31 36.56 -8.64
CA ARG A 264 4.15 35.88 -9.93
C ARG A 264 2.73 35.94 -10.49
N GLY A 265 1.68 36.11 -9.67
CA GLY A 265 0.29 36.20 -10.15
C GLY A 265 0.00 37.41 -11.03
N ALA A 266 0.65 38.54 -10.77
CA ALA A 266 0.48 39.74 -11.60
C ALA A 266 1.17 39.63 -12.98
N LEU A 267 2.33 38.94 -13.04
CA LEU A 267 3.03 38.71 -14.34
C LEU A 267 2.28 37.67 -15.20
N TRP A 268 1.70 36.64 -14.60
CA TRP A 268 0.92 35.61 -15.30
C TRP A 268 -0.41 36.18 -15.84
N GLY A 269 -1.02 37.14 -15.16
CA GLY A 269 -2.25 37.79 -15.63
C GLY A 269 -2.02 38.61 -16.94
N LEU A 270 -0.87 39.28 -17.06
CA LEU A 270 -0.50 40.01 -18.29
C LEU A 270 -0.09 39.08 -19.43
N LEU A 271 0.61 37.96 -19.12
CA LEU A 271 0.96 36.94 -20.10
C LEU A 271 -0.29 36.17 -20.58
N ALA A 272 -1.23 35.87 -19.71
CA ALA A 272 -2.47 35.18 -20.07
C ALA A 272 -3.35 36.04 -21.01
N ALA A 273 -3.43 37.36 -20.80
CA ALA A 273 -4.13 38.29 -21.71
C ALA A 273 -3.44 38.38 -23.10
N GLY A 274 -2.11 38.36 -23.12
CA GLY A 274 -1.35 38.35 -24.39
C GLY A 274 -1.52 37.03 -25.17
N VAL A 275 -1.47 35.90 -24.47
CA VAL A 275 -1.65 34.57 -25.08
C VAL A 275 -3.08 34.37 -25.58
N LEU A 276 -4.10 34.88 -24.85
CA LEU A 276 -5.49 34.83 -25.32
C LEU A 276 -5.71 35.60 -26.61
N CYS A 277 -5.11 36.81 -26.75
CA CYS A 277 -5.17 37.56 -27.98
C CYS A 277 -4.48 36.84 -29.15
N ILE A 278 -3.31 36.24 -28.92
CA ILE A 278 -2.59 35.46 -29.93
C ILE A 278 -3.39 34.18 -30.30
N ALA A 279 -4.00 33.48 -29.34
CA ALA A 279 -4.83 32.31 -29.60
C ALA A 279 -6.07 32.63 -30.44
N ILE A 280 -6.73 33.77 -30.20
CA ILE A 280 -7.88 34.23 -31.00
C ILE A 280 -7.44 34.58 -32.47
N VAL A 281 -6.30 35.21 -32.63
CA VAL A 281 -5.75 35.54 -33.96
C VAL A 281 -5.32 34.27 -34.70
N CYS A 282 -4.68 33.31 -34.00
CA CYS A 282 -4.31 32.02 -34.59
C CYS A 282 -5.55 31.17 -34.95
N ALA A 283 -6.58 31.14 -34.11
CA ALA A 283 -7.82 30.41 -34.39
C ALA A 283 -8.59 30.93 -35.61
N LEU A 284 -8.41 32.23 -35.96
CA LEU A 284 -9.00 32.86 -37.14
C LEU A 284 -8.19 32.66 -38.42
N LEU A 285 -6.89 32.35 -38.30
CA LEU A 285 -5.95 32.28 -39.44
C LEU A 285 -5.49 30.86 -39.80
N LEU A 286 -5.70 29.83 -38.94
CA LEU A 286 -5.32 28.46 -39.25
C LEU A 286 -6.36 27.79 -40.15
N PRO A 287 -5.96 27.26 -41.33
CA PRO A 287 -6.84 26.42 -42.12
C PRO A 287 -7.20 25.15 -41.33
N LYS A 288 -8.45 24.70 -41.49
CA LYS A 288 -8.91 23.40 -40.93
C LYS A 288 -8.09 22.27 -41.56
N MET A 289 -6.95 21.94 -40.98
CA MET A 289 -6.21 20.72 -41.33
C MET A 289 -7.11 19.55 -41.00
N GLY A 290 -7.35 18.69 -41.98
CA GLY A 290 -8.18 17.49 -41.83
C GLY A 290 -7.60 16.63 -40.73
N ARG A 291 -8.44 16.33 -39.73
CA ARG A 291 -8.11 15.43 -38.60
C ARG A 291 -7.81 14.04 -39.16
N ARG A 292 -6.58 13.58 -39.02
CA ARG A 292 -6.21 12.21 -39.39
C ARG A 292 -6.77 11.26 -38.35
N LYS A 293 -7.45 10.20 -38.79
CA LYS A 293 -7.90 9.14 -37.93
C LYS A 293 -6.73 8.25 -37.53
N VAL A 294 -6.69 7.88 -36.26
CA VAL A 294 -5.73 6.92 -35.70
C VAL A 294 -6.43 5.58 -35.53
N THR A 295 -5.72 4.51 -35.89
CA THR A 295 -6.12 3.13 -35.64
C THR A 295 -4.92 2.41 -35.08
N PHE A 296 -5.10 1.72 -33.96
CA PHE A 296 -4.06 0.88 -33.35
C PHE A 296 -4.09 -0.52 -33.96
N SER A 297 -2.93 -1.13 -34.10
CA SER A 297 -2.81 -2.51 -34.56
C SER A 297 -3.31 -3.51 -33.52
N ASN A 298 -3.11 -3.19 -32.24
CA ASN A 298 -3.56 -4.02 -31.13
C ASN A 298 -4.88 -3.50 -30.55
N PRO A 299 -5.97 -4.33 -30.54
CA PRO A 299 -7.28 -3.93 -30.02
C PRO A 299 -7.29 -3.58 -28.52
N LEU A 300 -6.41 -4.17 -27.70
CA LEU A 300 -6.29 -3.84 -26.28
C LEU A 300 -5.75 -2.43 -26.08
N LEU A 301 -4.76 -2.04 -26.90
CA LEU A 301 -4.19 -0.70 -26.85
C LEU A 301 -5.20 0.35 -27.31
N ASP A 302 -5.93 0.09 -28.42
CA ASP A 302 -7.04 0.95 -28.87
C ASP A 302 -8.08 1.14 -27.77
N SER A 303 -8.47 0.03 -27.12
CA SER A 303 -9.46 0.05 -26.03
C SER A 303 -8.96 0.87 -24.81
N ALA A 304 -7.69 0.70 -24.41
CA ALA A 304 -7.11 1.41 -23.28
C ALA A 304 -7.07 2.93 -23.52
N VAL A 305 -6.64 3.34 -24.72
CA VAL A 305 -6.57 4.76 -25.11
C VAL A 305 -7.97 5.38 -25.16
N ARG A 306 -8.95 4.68 -25.75
CA ARG A 306 -10.34 5.16 -25.80
C ARG A 306 -10.93 5.33 -24.41
N LEU A 307 -10.72 4.34 -23.52
CA LEU A 307 -11.22 4.39 -22.15
C LEU A 307 -10.61 5.59 -21.38
N ASN A 308 -9.30 5.81 -21.52
CA ASN A 308 -8.64 6.94 -20.87
C ASN A 308 -9.16 8.31 -21.37
N LEU A 309 -9.48 8.41 -22.67
CA LEU A 309 -10.06 9.60 -23.27
C LEU A 309 -11.59 9.73 -23.07
N GLY A 310 -12.25 8.74 -22.44
CA GLY A 310 -13.70 8.72 -22.26
C GLY A 310 -14.48 8.50 -23.55
N LEU A 311 -13.87 7.94 -24.60
CA LEU A 311 -14.47 7.66 -25.90
C LEU A 311 -15.20 6.32 -25.87
N LYS A 312 -16.31 6.21 -26.60
CA LYS A 312 -17.03 4.95 -26.82
C LYS A 312 -16.48 4.21 -28.03
N GLU A 313 -16.76 2.92 -28.08
CA GLU A 313 -16.47 2.10 -29.26
C GLU A 313 -17.16 2.69 -30.50
N GLY A 314 -16.35 3.01 -31.53
CA GLY A 314 -16.83 3.63 -32.79
C GLY A 314 -16.71 5.16 -32.84
N ASP A 315 -16.42 5.85 -31.75
CA ASP A 315 -16.10 7.28 -31.79
C ASP A 315 -14.81 7.52 -32.61
N PRO A 316 -14.71 8.64 -33.36
CA PRO A 316 -13.50 8.91 -34.12
C PRO A 316 -12.34 9.24 -33.17
N LEU A 317 -11.26 8.45 -33.23
CA LEU A 317 -10.00 8.76 -32.58
C LEU A 317 -9.09 9.47 -33.59
N THR A 318 -8.54 10.60 -33.22
CA THR A 318 -7.73 11.46 -34.11
C THR A 318 -6.38 11.80 -33.47
N GLU A 319 -5.36 12.08 -34.31
CA GLU A 319 -3.98 12.36 -33.86
C GLU A 319 -3.91 13.49 -32.83
N ASP A 320 -4.75 14.50 -32.95
CA ASP A 320 -4.81 15.65 -32.05
C ASP A 320 -5.32 15.29 -30.61
N MET A 321 -5.89 14.11 -30.42
CA MET A 321 -6.34 13.60 -29.12
C MET A 321 -5.23 12.86 -28.35
N LEU A 322 -4.25 12.29 -29.05
CA LEU A 322 -3.21 11.45 -28.45
C LEU A 322 -2.37 12.16 -27.36
N PRO A 323 -2.01 13.45 -27.50
CA PRO A 323 -1.32 14.16 -26.42
C PRO A 323 -2.13 14.35 -25.14
N SER A 324 -3.44 14.08 -25.17
CA SER A 324 -4.32 14.18 -24.00
C SER A 324 -4.45 12.83 -23.24
N VAL A 325 -3.85 11.76 -23.76
CA VAL A 325 -3.80 10.46 -23.08
C VAL A 325 -2.83 10.55 -21.93
N THR A 326 -3.31 10.33 -20.71
CA THR A 326 -2.51 10.41 -19.48
C THR A 326 -2.18 9.05 -18.91
N GLY A 327 -2.91 7.99 -19.29
CA GLY A 327 -2.67 6.66 -18.77
C GLY A 327 -3.11 5.53 -19.68
N VAL A 328 -2.38 4.41 -19.60
CA VAL A 328 -2.71 3.15 -20.29
C VAL A 328 -2.71 2.03 -19.26
N TYR A 329 -3.86 1.36 -19.07
CA TYR A 329 -4.07 0.37 -18.03
C TYR A 329 -4.61 -0.93 -18.63
N ILE A 330 -3.81 -2.02 -18.61
CA ILE A 330 -4.14 -3.30 -19.22
C ILE A 330 -3.78 -4.45 -18.27
N VAL A 331 -4.75 -5.34 -18.01
CA VAL A 331 -4.53 -6.61 -17.29
C VAL A 331 -4.97 -7.75 -18.18
N ALA A 332 -4.04 -8.58 -18.57
CA ALA A 332 -4.28 -9.73 -19.46
C ALA A 332 -5.00 -9.30 -20.76
N ASP A 333 -6.23 -9.76 -20.97
CA ASP A 333 -7.05 -9.52 -22.17
C ASP A 333 -8.01 -8.33 -22.05
N LYS A 334 -7.83 -7.45 -21.03
CA LYS A 334 -8.74 -6.34 -20.75
C LYS A 334 -8.03 -5.03 -20.50
N ALA A 335 -8.64 -3.94 -21.00
CA ALA A 335 -8.25 -2.57 -20.76
C ALA A 335 -9.13 -1.91 -19.70
N TYR A 336 -8.56 -0.92 -18.99
CA TYR A 336 -9.22 -0.19 -17.90
C TYR A 336 -9.03 1.32 -18.08
N PRO A 337 -10.01 2.15 -17.65
CA PRO A 337 -9.96 3.60 -17.87
C PRO A 337 -8.99 4.34 -16.92
N ASP A 338 -8.75 3.78 -15.74
CA ASP A 338 -8.08 4.45 -14.64
C ASP A 338 -7.44 3.45 -13.64
N PRO A 339 -6.57 3.94 -12.72
CA PRO A 339 -5.96 3.12 -11.68
C PRO A 339 -6.98 2.44 -10.76
N ASP A 340 -8.10 3.10 -10.45
CA ASP A 340 -9.10 2.58 -9.50
C ASP A 340 -9.77 1.31 -10.00
N SER A 341 -9.94 1.19 -11.33
CA SER A 341 -10.46 0.00 -11.99
C SER A 341 -9.37 -1.06 -12.22
N PHE A 342 -8.13 -0.62 -12.45
CA PHE A 342 -7.00 -1.47 -12.79
C PHE A 342 -6.51 -2.31 -11.58
N TYR A 343 -6.31 -1.70 -10.41
CA TYR A 343 -5.78 -2.41 -9.25
C TYR A 343 -6.70 -3.53 -8.73
N PRO A 344 -8.02 -3.35 -8.61
CA PRO A 344 -8.92 -4.45 -8.29
C PRO A 344 -8.88 -5.59 -9.31
N ALA A 345 -8.68 -5.25 -10.60
CA ALA A 345 -8.62 -6.24 -11.67
C ALA A 345 -7.37 -7.12 -11.59
N ILE A 346 -6.22 -6.57 -11.20
CA ILE A 346 -5.00 -7.35 -10.93
C ILE A 346 -5.27 -8.37 -9.82
N ASN A 347 -5.86 -7.90 -8.71
CA ASN A 347 -6.13 -8.76 -7.59
C ASN A 347 -7.09 -9.89 -7.93
N GLN A 348 -8.13 -9.59 -8.72
CA GLN A 348 -9.06 -10.59 -9.21
C GLN A 348 -8.37 -11.58 -10.13
N TRP A 349 -7.50 -11.12 -11.03
CA TRP A 349 -6.76 -11.99 -11.96
C TRP A 349 -5.86 -12.98 -11.21
N TYR A 350 -5.22 -12.56 -10.11
CA TYR A 350 -4.46 -13.46 -9.23
C TYR A 350 -5.35 -14.43 -8.45
N ALA A 351 -6.49 -13.95 -7.92
CA ALA A 351 -7.41 -14.76 -7.14
C ALA A 351 -8.05 -15.90 -7.97
N ASP A 352 -8.30 -15.65 -9.25
CA ASP A 352 -8.89 -16.64 -10.16
C ASP A 352 -7.93 -17.77 -10.53
N GLY A 353 -6.65 -17.67 -10.16
CA GLY A 353 -5.64 -18.72 -10.36
C GLY A 353 -5.40 -19.10 -11.83
N ARG A 354 -5.92 -18.32 -12.77
CA ARG A 354 -5.79 -18.56 -14.23
C ARG A 354 -4.99 -17.42 -14.83
N PRO A 355 -3.74 -17.64 -15.19
CA PRO A 355 -2.96 -16.66 -15.94
C PRO A 355 -3.47 -16.63 -17.39
N VAL A 356 -4.59 -15.94 -17.65
CA VAL A 356 -4.90 -15.47 -19.00
C VAL A 356 -3.84 -14.43 -19.31
N ARG A 357 -3.10 -14.59 -20.41
CA ARG A 357 -2.16 -13.60 -20.92
C ARG A 357 -2.80 -12.86 -22.07
N GLY A 358 -2.51 -11.58 -22.20
CA GLY A 358 -2.86 -10.79 -23.37
C GLY A 358 -1.86 -10.99 -24.50
N ASP A 359 -2.14 -10.38 -25.63
CA ASP A 359 -1.40 -10.52 -26.89
C ASP A 359 -0.61 -9.26 -27.30
N LEU A 360 -0.45 -8.33 -26.38
CA LEU A 360 0.32 -7.11 -26.61
C LEU A 360 1.81 -7.42 -26.62
N GLN A 361 2.48 -7.18 -27.77
CA GLN A 361 3.89 -7.50 -27.98
C GLN A 361 4.79 -6.26 -28.02
N THR A 362 4.26 -5.11 -28.42
CA THR A 362 5.03 -3.86 -28.54
C THR A 362 4.25 -2.66 -28.01
N LEU A 363 4.99 -1.64 -27.58
CA LEU A 363 4.46 -0.35 -27.09
C LEU A 363 4.81 0.83 -28.03
N GLU A 364 5.37 0.57 -29.22
CA GLU A 364 5.78 1.63 -30.17
C GLU A 364 4.64 2.60 -30.50
N GLU A 365 3.39 2.12 -30.53
CA GLU A 365 2.22 2.94 -30.85
C GLU A 365 1.88 3.96 -29.73
N LEU A 366 2.56 3.94 -28.58
CA LEU A 366 2.45 4.95 -27.52
C LEU A 366 3.30 6.19 -27.77
N GLU A 367 4.28 6.16 -28.70
CA GLU A 367 5.21 7.27 -28.99
C GLU A 367 4.50 8.62 -29.22
N PRO A 368 3.35 8.70 -29.93
CA PRO A 368 2.64 9.97 -30.15
C PRO A 368 1.93 10.53 -28.89
N MET A 369 1.87 9.79 -27.79
CA MET A 369 1.14 10.16 -26.58
C MET A 369 2.02 10.99 -25.62
N THR A 370 2.36 12.18 -26.02
CA THR A 370 3.29 13.05 -25.26
C THR A 370 2.78 13.53 -23.89
N GLY A 371 1.50 13.30 -23.59
CA GLY A 371 0.89 13.56 -22.29
C GLY A 371 0.85 12.33 -21.37
N LEU A 372 1.45 11.22 -21.78
CA LEU A 372 1.38 9.96 -21.07
C LEU A 372 2.17 10.01 -19.75
N GLU A 373 1.48 9.87 -18.62
CA GLU A 373 2.05 9.91 -17.28
C GLU A 373 2.20 8.53 -16.68
N GLN A 374 1.33 7.57 -17.07
CA GLN A 374 1.31 6.23 -16.48
C GLN A 374 1.06 5.15 -17.53
N VAL A 375 1.87 4.09 -17.50
CA VAL A 375 1.68 2.87 -18.29
C VAL A 375 1.70 1.67 -17.34
N CYS A 376 0.55 1.05 -17.17
CA CYS A 376 0.35 -0.07 -16.25
C CYS A 376 -0.15 -1.29 -17.02
N ILE A 377 0.74 -2.19 -17.35
CA ILE A 377 0.47 -3.35 -18.20
C ILE A 377 0.91 -4.63 -17.49
N VAL A 378 0.00 -5.56 -17.33
CA VAL A 378 0.21 -6.81 -16.59
C VAL A 378 -0.19 -8.01 -17.45
N ALA A 379 0.55 -9.10 -17.31
CA ALA A 379 0.28 -10.37 -18.00
C ALA A 379 0.34 -10.29 -19.53
N GLN A 380 1.32 -9.54 -20.07
CA GLN A 380 1.62 -9.45 -21.50
C GLN A 380 3.01 -10.06 -21.80
N GLU A 381 3.24 -10.38 -23.06
CA GLU A 381 4.55 -10.83 -23.56
C GLU A 381 5.15 -9.70 -24.41
N LEU A 382 5.72 -8.68 -23.72
CA LEU A 382 6.32 -7.54 -24.40
C LEU A 382 7.75 -7.86 -24.83
N ASP A 383 8.04 -7.71 -26.15
CA ASP A 383 9.36 -7.91 -26.72
C ASP A 383 10.23 -6.67 -26.61
N ASP A 384 9.62 -5.48 -26.62
CA ASP A 384 10.32 -4.19 -26.52
C ASP A 384 9.52 -3.16 -25.73
N ILE A 385 10.20 -2.51 -24.78
CA ILE A 385 9.68 -1.42 -23.95
C ILE A 385 10.49 -0.13 -24.09
N SER A 386 11.38 -0.04 -25.09
CA SER A 386 12.33 1.06 -25.26
C SER A 386 11.63 2.42 -25.43
N VAL A 387 10.41 2.44 -25.99
CA VAL A 387 9.58 3.65 -26.13
C VAL A 387 9.28 4.34 -24.79
N LEU A 388 9.29 3.61 -23.66
CA LEU A 388 9.06 4.19 -22.34
C LEU A 388 10.31 4.88 -21.76
N ALA A 389 11.45 4.81 -22.43
CA ALA A 389 12.70 5.45 -22.02
C ALA A 389 12.96 6.80 -22.73
N SER A 390 12.12 7.17 -23.68
CA SER A 390 12.16 8.44 -24.42
C SER A 390 11.29 9.52 -23.77
#